data_506a9f6a74e4c618df3fdea58d6bd6be
#
_entry.id   506a9f6a74e4c618df3fdea58d6bd6be
#
_cell.length_a   1.000
_cell.length_b   1.000
_cell.length_c   1.000
_cell.angle_alpha   90.00
_cell.angle_beta   90.00
_cell.angle_gamma   90.00
#
_symmetry.space_group_name_H-M   'P 1'
#
loop_
_entity.id
_entity.type
_entity.pdbx_description
1 polymer ?
#
loop_
_entity_poly.entity_id
_entity_poly.type
_entity_poly.pdbx_seq_one_letter_code
_entity_poly.pdbx_strand_id
1 'polypeptide(L)'
;MNTDYDVVVVGLGPAGLTLANLLGRRGASVLVLEREPEFYGLARAVYTDDECMRIFQTAGAADELAADMNVDSTVQWVRANGEVLVQFHQTDRPQGWPVVNFLYQPYLENTLERALGRYPNVTVRRGREVTDFDQDATGVSVEHAACRGTSYGKNAPESDPRTAERVRAKFLVGCDGGRSVVRTKLGIDMTGTSFPERWLVVDLEAKEGVDAFRHLPYFDFVCDPALPIVSCPQPGNHHRFEFLLSDDQTKEQMEDPDTVRRYISRFVDPDEVEVLRKLVYTFNAVVADRWRVGRILIAGDAAHMTPQFIGQGMNAGVRDADNLSWKLIAILKHGAGLEILNSYEAERRPHAKAMIDLSVLNKSLVSVDNKLLAGARDLVLTAALHTPGVGGWIRAAKMKPAPRFRRGKYLGLARRGLFGVEGALAPQPEVRTFDGHHCRLDDVLGQGFSVLGYGVDPRKALSADDLAALQTLGTRFVTVYPSGGRPQGAPGDGRITGDDYTDIEDHTGVLTRWFGKAGVRTGGLLVLRPDRYVFGTAAAGAGDKLVAELFGRLAAPRTGAPAPDTSAIGPSASPESDRDLEEAR
;
A
#
# COMPACT_ATOMS: atom_id res chain seq x y z
N MET A 1 16.68 1.09 30.39
CA MET A 1 17.60 0.41 29.44
C MET A 1 17.65 1.26 28.18
N ASN A 2 18.85 1.51 27.64
CA ASN A 2 18.94 2.18 26.34
C ASN A 2 18.23 1.35 25.26
N THR A 3 17.50 1.98 24.35
CA THR A 3 16.94 1.35 23.16
C THR A 3 17.98 1.37 22.06
N ASP A 4 18.23 0.20 21.42
CA ASP A 4 19.21 0.09 20.34
C ASP A 4 18.66 0.66 19.03
N TYR A 5 17.32 0.52 18.83
CA TYR A 5 16.60 0.95 17.63
C TYR A 5 15.28 1.64 17.97
N ASP A 6 14.80 2.48 17.08
CA ASP A 6 13.43 3.01 17.17
C ASP A 6 12.41 1.93 16.78
N VAL A 7 12.67 1.19 15.69
CA VAL A 7 11.77 0.17 15.17
C VAL A 7 12.55 -1.08 14.74
N VAL A 8 12.07 -2.25 15.14
CA VAL A 8 12.45 -3.53 14.51
C VAL A 8 11.35 -3.92 13.52
N VAL A 9 11.72 -4.18 12.27
CA VAL A 9 10.87 -4.71 11.21
C VAL A 9 11.23 -6.17 10.96
N VAL A 10 10.26 -7.06 11.01
CA VAL A 10 10.46 -8.51 10.77
C VAL A 10 9.92 -8.85 9.39
N GLY A 11 10.79 -9.32 8.52
CA GLY A 11 10.49 -9.62 7.12
C GLY A 11 10.91 -8.52 6.15
N LEU A 12 11.56 -8.92 5.06
CA LEU A 12 12.13 -8.03 4.02
C LEU A 12 11.39 -8.21 2.67
N GLY A 13 10.12 -8.60 2.70
CA GLY A 13 9.25 -8.55 1.53
C GLY A 13 8.76 -7.12 1.22
N PRO A 14 7.90 -6.93 0.19
CA PRO A 14 7.50 -5.59 -0.28
C PRO A 14 6.95 -4.66 0.82
N ALA A 15 6.16 -5.17 1.78
CA ALA A 15 5.64 -4.36 2.89
C ALA A 15 6.76 -3.92 3.85
N GLY A 16 7.66 -4.84 4.24
CA GLY A 16 8.78 -4.54 5.13
C GLY A 16 9.80 -3.60 4.49
N LEU A 17 10.13 -3.84 3.21
CA LEU A 17 11.01 -2.97 2.41
C LEU A 17 10.43 -1.55 2.29
N THR A 18 9.13 -1.44 1.99
CA THR A 18 8.47 -0.12 1.91
C THR A 18 8.49 0.58 3.25
N LEU A 19 8.15 -0.12 4.34
CA LEU A 19 8.15 0.45 5.69
C LEU A 19 9.55 0.92 6.10
N ALA A 20 10.57 0.10 5.87
CA ALA A 20 11.96 0.43 6.21
C ALA A 20 12.47 1.66 5.43
N ASN A 21 12.15 1.77 4.12
CA ASN A 21 12.49 2.94 3.31
C ASN A 21 11.79 4.21 3.83
N LEU A 22 10.51 4.15 4.12
CA LEU A 22 9.73 5.28 4.61
C LEU A 22 10.21 5.75 6.01
N LEU A 23 10.53 4.82 6.91
CA LEU A 23 11.07 5.12 8.23
C LEU A 23 12.51 5.65 8.14
N GLY A 24 13.36 4.99 7.36
CA GLY A 24 14.75 5.39 7.15
C GLY A 24 14.86 6.80 6.58
N ARG A 25 14.09 7.11 5.55
CA ARG A 25 14.03 8.44 4.93
C ARG A 25 13.60 9.54 5.91
N ARG A 26 12.76 9.20 6.91
CA ARG A 26 12.31 10.12 7.97
C ARG A 26 13.21 10.09 9.22
N GLY A 27 14.37 9.43 9.15
CA GLY A 27 15.42 9.46 10.16
C GLY A 27 15.15 8.60 11.41
N ALA A 28 14.26 7.59 11.34
CA ALA A 28 14.13 6.61 12.42
C ALA A 28 15.28 5.59 12.35
N SER A 29 15.79 5.15 13.50
CA SER A 29 16.74 4.04 13.58
C SER A 29 15.99 2.71 13.42
N VAL A 30 16.29 1.94 12.36
CA VAL A 30 15.55 0.74 12.00
C VAL A 30 16.47 -0.47 11.92
N LEU A 31 16.08 -1.58 12.55
CA LEU A 31 16.65 -2.89 12.30
C LEU A 31 15.63 -3.72 11.51
N VAL A 32 16.03 -4.24 10.36
CA VAL A 32 15.25 -5.21 9.58
C VAL A 32 15.85 -6.60 9.76
N LEU A 33 15.01 -7.54 10.18
CA LEU A 33 15.37 -8.95 10.36
C LEU A 33 14.67 -9.78 9.29
N GLU A 34 15.46 -10.47 8.46
CA GLU A 34 14.95 -11.38 7.43
C GLU A 34 15.47 -12.78 7.66
N ARG A 35 14.55 -13.74 7.68
CA ARG A 35 14.86 -15.15 7.90
C ARG A 35 15.62 -15.77 6.74
N GLU A 36 15.25 -15.43 5.50
CA GLU A 36 15.90 -15.95 4.32
C GLU A 36 17.33 -15.39 4.22
N PRO A 37 18.37 -16.26 4.12
CA PRO A 37 19.76 -15.80 4.07
C PRO A 37 20.08 -15.05 2.78
N GLU A 38 19.40 -15.39 1.69
CA GLU A 38 19.56 -14.79 0.38
C GLU A 38 18.22 -14.24 -0.12
N PHE A 39 18.29 -13.46 -1.15
CA PHE A 39 17.10 -12.96 -1.82
C PHE A 39 16.33 -14.12 -2.46
N TYR A 40 15.01 -14.16 -2.20
CA TYR A 40 14.17 -15.28 -2.66
C TYR A 40 14.07 -15.41 -4.19
N GLY A 41 14.11 -14.30 -4.93
CA GLY A 41 14.21 -14.26 -6.38
C GLY A 41 12.98 -14.72 -7.17
N LEU A 42 11.86 -15.11 -6.53
CA LEU A 42 10.67 -15.62 -7.21
C LEU A 42 9.48 -14.69 -7.03
N ALA A 43 8.80 -14.39 -8.14
CA ALA A 43 7.66 -13.49 -8.18
C ALA A 43 6.42 -14.10 -7.50
N ARG A 44 5.73 -13.30 -6.67
CA ARG A 44 4.37 -13.57 -6.16
C ARG A 44 3.40 -12.57 -6.76
N ALA A 45 3.66 -11.27 -6.57
CA ALA A 45 2.90 -10.19 -7.18
C ALA A 45 3.37 -9.92 -8.61
N VAL A 46 2.43 -9.49 -9.44
CA VAL A 46 2.68 -9.16 -10.86
C VAL A 46 2.18 -7.76 -11.23
N TYR A 47 1.54 -7.06 -10.28
CA TYR A 47 0.80 -5.84 -10.53
C TYR A 47 0.95 -4.84 -9.39
N THR A 48 1.07 -3.54 -9.73
CA THR A 48 0.94 -2.43 -8.80
C THR A 48 0.09 -1.31 -9.39
N ASP A 49 -0.54 -0.53 -8.52
CA ASP A 49 -1.42 0.58 -8.90
C ASP A 49 -0.80 1.96 -8.65
N ASP A 50 -1.51 2.99 -9.10
CA ASP A 50 -1.11 4.38 -9.01
C ASP A 50 -0.91 4.88 -7.57
N GLU A 51 -1.71 4.39 -6.60
CA GLU A 51 -1.53 4.72 -5.18
C GLU A 51 -0.21 4.18 -4.64
N CYS A 52 0.12 2.92 -4.97
CA CYS A 52 1.38 2.31 -4.53
C CYS A 52 2.58 2.94 -5.22
N MET A 53 2.48 3.30 -6.51
CA MET A 53 3.51 4.08 -7.19
C MET A 53 3.76 5.43 -6.50
N ARG A 54 2.71 6.11 -6.04
CA ARG A 54 2.81 7.34 -5.24
C ARG A 54 3.49 7.11 -3.89
N ILE A 55 3.24 5.96 -3.24
CA ILE A 55 3.93 5.57 -2.00
C ILE A 55 5.42 5.29 -2.28
N PHE A 56 5.74 4.61 -3.38
CA PHE A 56 7.13 4.41 -3.80
C PHE A 56 7.83 5.73 -4.18
N GLN A 57 7.10 6.73 -4.71
CA GLN A 57 7.61 8.10 -4.88
C GLN A 57 7.95 8.71 -3.52
N THR A 58 7.11 8.55 -2.53
CA THR A 58 7.38 9.00 -1.16
C THR A 58 8.61 8.28 -0.56
N ALA A 59 8.83 7.00 -0.89
CA ALA A 59 10.03 6.25 -0.53
C ALA A 59 11.27 6.63 -1.36
N GLY A 60 11.11 7.40 -2.45
CA GLY A 60 12.19 7.86 -3.32
C GLY A 60 12.67 6.81 -4.32
N ALA A 61 11.81 5.86 -4.71
CA ALA A 61 12.16 4.74 -5.60
C ALA A 61 11.26 4.65 -6.86
N ALA A 62 10.20 5.46 -6.99
CA ALA A 62 9.16 5.24 -8.01
C ALA A 62 9.66 5.35 -9.44
N ASP A 63 10.52 6.31 -9.78
CA ASP A 63 11.01 6.48 -11.16
C ASP A 63 11.93 5.32 -11.57
N GLU A 64 12.78 4.83 -10.65
CA GLU A 64 13.62 3.64 -10.86
C GLU A 64 12.75 2.38 -11.02
N LEU A 65 11.72 2.22 -10.18
CA LEU A 65 10.76 1.12 -10.29
C LEU A 65 9.96 1.16 -11.59
N ALA A 66 9.51 2.35 -12.02
CA ALA A 66 8.74 2.51 -13.25
C ALA A 66 9.54 2.13 -14.50
N ALA A 67 10.87 2.33 -14.48
CA ALA A 67 11.76 1.94 -15.58
C ALA A 67 11.82 0.41 -15.78
N ASP A 68 11.59 -0.35 -14.71
CA ASP A 68 11.58 -1.81 -14.69
C ASP A 68 10.15 -2.41 -14.77
N MET A 69 9.14 -1.62 -15.18
CA MET A 69 7.72 -2.04 -15.23
C MET A 69 7.14 -1.89 -16.64
N ASN A 70 6.14 -2.72 -16.95
CA ASN A 70 5.23 -2.47 -18.07
C ASN A 70 4.15 -1.51 -17.57
N VAL A 71 4.39 -0.21 -17.70
CA VAL A 71 3.48 0.85 -17.24
C VAL A 71 2.32 1.08 -18.20
N ASP A 72 1.22 1.67 -17.70
CA ASP A 72 0.04 2.05 -18.48
C ASP A 72 -0.57 0.88 -19.26
N SER A 73 -0.67 -0.26 -18.61
CA SER A 73 -1.02 -1.53 -19.21
C SER A 73 -2.53 -1.78 -19.23
N THR A 74 -2.95 -2.80 -19.98
CA THR A 74 -4.36 -3.17 -20.17
C THR A 74 -4.67 -4.51 -19.52
N VAL A 75 -5.84 -4.58 -18.88
CA VAL A 75 -6.42 -5.83 -18.34
C VAL A 75 -7.66 -6.18 -19.17
N GLN A 76 -7.83 -7.45 -19.51
CA GLN A 76 -8.97 -7.94 -20.27
C GLN A 76 -9.62 -9.16 -19.60
N TRP A 77 -10.90 -9.33 -19.86
CA TRP A 77 -11.58 -10.61 -19.72
C TRP A 77 -11.90 -11.10 -21.13
N VAL A 78 -11.47 -12.32 -21.43
CA VAL A 78 -11.62 -12.93 -22.75
C VAL A 78 -12.31 -14.28 -22.65
N ARG A 79 -13.04 -14.65 -23.70
CA ARG A 79 -13.61 -15.99 -23.85
C ARG A 79 -12.54 -17.01 -24.21
N ALA A 80 -12.89 -18.30 -24.14
CA ALA A 80 -12.03 -19.41 -24.60
C ALA A 80 -11.55 -19.28 -26.05
N ASN A 81 -12.32 -18.60 -26.91
CA ASN A 81 -11.97 -18.34 -28.31
C ASN A 81 -11.14 -17.06 -28.53
N GLY A 82 -10.75 -16.37 -27.45
CA GLY A 82 -9.99 -15.12 -27.52
C GLY A 82 -10.85 -13.86 -27.73
N GLU A 83 -12.18 -13.98 -27.83
CA GLU A 83 -13.07 -12.82 -27.95
C GLU A 83 -13.09 -12.00 -26.66
N VAL A 84 -12.87 -10.70 -26.76
CA VAL A 84 -12.83 -9.79 -25.61
C VAL A 84 -14.24 -9.56 -25.07
N LEU A 85 -14.48 -9.94 -23.81
CA LEU A 85 -15.70 -9.65 -23.05
C LEU A 85 -15.68 -8.23 -22.49
N VAL A 86 -14.60 -7.84 -21.85
CA VAL A 86 -14.39 -6.50 -21.30
C VAL A 86 -12.91 -6.15 -21.29
N GLN A 87 -12.62 -4.89 -21.58
CA GLN A 87 -11.27 -4.34 -21.53
C GLN A 87 -11.25 -3.16 -20.54
N PHE A 88 -10.25 -3.17 -19.67
CA PHE A 88 -9.98 -2.11 -18.71
C PHE A 88 -8.67 -1.42 -19.11
N HIS A 89 -8.79 -0.21 -19.57
CA HIS A 89 -7.64 0.65 -19.84
C HIS A 89 -7.98 2.05 -19.32
N GLN A 90 -7.25 2.49 -18.30
CA GLN A 90 -7.48 3.78 -17.63
C GLN A 90 -6.36 4.73 -18.00
N THR A 91 -6.69 5.77 -18.72
CA THR A 91 -5.76 6.83 -19.12
C THR A 91 -5.65 7.96 -18.10
N ASP A 92 -6.64 8.07 -17.20
CA ASP A 92 -6.60 9.02 -16.08
C ASP A 92 -5.50 8.62 -15.10
N ARG A 93 -4.78 9.61 -14.57
CA ARG A 93 -3.71 9.44 -13.58
C ARG A 93 -4.02 10.21 -12.29
N PRO A 94 -5.04 9.78 -11.52
CA PRO A 94 -5.52 10.55 -10.37
C PRO A 94 -4.46 10.70 -9.26
N GLN A 95 -3.51 9.74 -9.19
CA GLN A 95 -2.40 9.77 -8.26
C GLN A 95 -1.05 10.13 -8.93
N GLY A 96 -1.09 10.75 -10.12
CA GLY A 96 0.10 11.19 -10.86
C GLY A 96 0.89 10.07 -11.54
N TRP A 97 0.41 8.82 -11.46
CA TRP A 97 0.99 7.61 -12.03
C TRP A 97 -0.06 6.84 -12.82
N PRO A 98 0.35 5.99 -13.79
CA PRO A 98 -0.57 5.07 -14.44
C PRO A 98 -1.24 4.13 -13.44
N VAL A 99 -2.52 3.80 -13.67
CA VAL A 99 -3.32 3.00 -12.74
C VAL A 99 -2.95 1.52 -12.78
N VAL A 100 -2.46 1.02 -13.93
CA VAL A 100 -2.12 -0.39 -14.14
C VAL A 100 -0.65 -0.49 -14.55
N ASN A 101 0.16 -1.11 -13.70
CA ASN A 101 1.58 -1.33 -13.95
C ASN A 101 1.92 -2.78 -13.63
N PHE A 102 2.41 -3.54 -14.63
CA PHE A 102 2.88 -4.90 -14.39
C PHE A 102 4.35 -4.87 -14.02
N LEU A 103 4.69 -5.71 -13.08
CA LEU A 103 6.03 -5.78 -12.52
C LEU A 103 6.52 -7.23 -12.45
N TYR A 104 7.83 -7.38 -12.39
CA TYR A 104 8.48 -8.58 -11.91
C TYR A 104 8.94 -8.33 -10.48
N GLN A 105 8.30 -8.98 -9.51
CA GLN A 105 8.50 -8.68 -8.07
C GLN A 105 9.97 -8.71 -7.62
N PRO A 106 10.85 -9.61 -8.11
CA PRO A 106 12.28 -9.56 -7.79
C PRO A 106 12.96 -8.24 -8.13
N TYR A 107 12.59 -7.59 -9.24
CA TYR A 107 13.14 -6.27 -9.60
C TYR A 107 12.68 -5.20 -8.62
N LEU A 108 11.39 -5.21 -8.25
CA LEU A 108 10.83 -4.28 -7.26
C LEU A 108 11.53 -4.42 -5.90
N GLU A 109 11.69 -5.66 -5.40
CA GLU A 109 12.33 -5.91 -4.11
C GLU A 109 13.81 -5.50 -4.13
N ASN A 110 14.55 -5.85 -5.19
CA ASN A 110 15.94 -5.44 -5.36
C ASN A 110 16.11 -3.92 -5.37
N THR A 111 15.23 -3.21 -6.08
CA THR A 111 15.28 -1.73 -6.15
C THR A 111 14.97 -1.11 -4.80
N LEU A 112 13.95 -1.61 -4.08
CA LEU A 112 13.65 -1.13 -2.74
C LEU A 112 14.75 -1.46 -1.72
N GLU A 113 15.40 -2.61 -1.84
CA GLU A 113 16.52 -2.98 -0.97
C GLU A 113 17.75 -2.12 -1.24
N ARG A 114 18.12 -1.88 -2.52
CA ARG A 114 19.20 -0.94 -2.85
C ARG A 114 18.92 0.47 -2.33
N ALA A 115 17.64 0.91 -2.35
CA ALA A 115 17.24 2.20 -1.83
C ALA A 115 17.52 2.34 -0.32
N LEU A 116 17.46 1.27 0.46
CA LEU A 116 17.82 1.29 1.90
C LEU A 116 19.28 1.69 2.12
N GLY A 117 20.18 1.39 1.20
CA GLY A 117 21.59 1.82 1.27
C GLY A 117 21.79 3.33 1.32
N ARG A 118 20.78 4.13 0.98
CA ARG A 118 20.78 5.61 1.12
C ARG A 118 20.63 6.07 2.56
N TYR A 119 20.19 5.18 3.47
CA TYR A 119 19.84 5.53 4.85
C TYR A 119 20.77 4.84 5.86
N PRO A 120 21.79 5.54 6.39
CA PRO A 120 22.75 4.96 7.36
C PRO A 120 22.10 4.57 8.69
N ASN A 121 20.89 5.04 8.95
CA ASN A 121 20.06 4.72 10.12
C ASN A 121 19.22 3.43 9.95
N VAL A 122 19.37 2.71 8.82
CA VAL A 122 18.70 1.42 8.58
C VAL A 122 19.74 0.31 8.52
N THR A 123 19.58 -0.71 9.36
CA THR A 123 20.40 -1.91 9.37
C THR A 123 19.58 -3.10 8.89
N VAL A 124 20.04 -3.83 7.88
CA VAL A 124 19.41 -5.07 7.40
C VAL A 124 20.27 -6.26 7.84
N ARG A 125 19.65 -7.25 8.45
CA ARG A 125 20.28 -8.54 8.81
C ARG A 125 19.48 -9.70 8.21
N ARG A 126 20.03 -10.31 7.15
CA ARG A 126 19.52 -11.53 6.53
C ARG A 126 20.00 -12.77 7.27
N GLY A 127 19.32 -13.91 7.09
CA GLY A 127 19.61 -15.16 7.77
C GLY A 127 19.38 -15.06 9.28
N ARG A 128 18.43 -14.22 9.72
CA ARG A 128 18.09 -14.00 11.13
C ARG A 128 16.60 -14.15 11.34
N GLU A 129 16.20 -15.17 12.07
CA GLU A 129 14.82 -15.43 12.45
C GLU A 129 14.53 -14.88 13.84
N VAL A 130 13.40 -14.18 14.00
CA VAL A 130 12.90 -13.79 15.32
C VAL A 130 12.37 -15.02 16.02
N THR A 131 13.00 -15.35 17.17
CA THR A 131 12.68 -16.53 17.96
C THR A 131 11.75 -16.21 19.13
N ASP A 132 11.90 -15.02 19.73
CA ASP A 132 11.06 -14.56 20.82
C ASP A 132 11.01 -13.05 20.93
N PHE A 133 10.00 -12.52 21.64
CA PHE A 133 9.91 -11.13 22.00
C PHE A 133 9.01 -10.94 23.23
N ASP A 134 9.30 -9.88 23.97
CA ASP A 134 8.44 -9.39 25.05
C ASP A 134 8.40 -7.85 25.02
N GLN A 135 7.41 -7.22 25.69
CA GLN A 135 7.25 -5.78 25.73
C GLN A 135 6.94 -5.28 27.13
N ASP A 136 7.34 -4.02 27.37
CA ASP A 136 6.97 -3.27 28.57
C ASP A 136 6.46 -1.86 28.21
N ALA A 137 6.26 -1.00 29.18
CA ALA A 137 5.78 0.36 28.97
C ALA A 137 6.70 1.20 28.05
N THR A 138 8.00 0.87 27.98
CA THR A 138 9.03 1.68 27.29
C THR A 138 9.44 1.14 25.94
N GLY A 139 9.24 -0.15 25.65
CA GLY A 139 9.71 -0.75 24.40
C GLY A 139 9.43 -2.25 24.28
N VAL A 140 10.10 -2.83 23.29
CA VAL A 140 10.04 -4.26 22.95
C VAL A 140 11.44 -4.84 22.99
N SER A 141 11.64 -5.96 23.65
CA SER A 141 12.86 -6.79 23.55
C SER A 141 12.60 -7.86 22.51
N VAL A 142 13.49 -7.97 21.53
CA VAL A 142 13.38 -8.92 20.42
C VAL A 142 14.57 -9.87 20.45
N GLU A 143 14.33 -11.16 20.52
CA GLU A 143 15.34 -12.19 20.38
C GLU A 143 15.33 -12.73 18.96
N HIS A 144 16.51 -12.87 18.37
CA HIS A 144 16.67 -13.45 17.06
C HIS A 144 17.91 -14.31 16.99
N ALA A 145 17.89 -15.36 16.15
CA ALA A 145 18.99 -16.27 15.97
C ALA A 145 19.36 -16.44 14.50
N ALA A 146 20.57 -16.92 14.22
CA ALA A 146 20.96 -17.28 12.87
C ALA A 146 20.05 -18.41 12.37
N CYS A 147 19.52 -18.23 11.16
CA CYS A 147 18.67 -19.20 10.48
C CYS A 147 19.38 -19.75 9.24
N ARG A 148 19.34 -21.07 9.07
CA ARG A 148 19.85 -21.78 7.91
C ARG A 148 18.71 -22.48 7.18
N GLY A 149 18.92 -22.77 5.90
CA GLY A 149 17.86 -23.31 5.04
C GLY A 149 16.97 -22.19 4.48
N THR A 150 15.95 -22.56 3.75
CA THR A 150 15.03 -21.63 3.11
C THR A 150 13.62 -22.17 3.12
N SER A 151 12.62 -21.30 3.26
CA SER A 151 11.20 -21.67 3.19
C SER A 151 10.79 -22.25 1.82
N TYR A 152 11.63 -22.15 0.84
CA TYR A 152 11.36 -22.45 -0.57
C TYR A 152 12.24 -23.55 -1.16
N GLY A 153 13.18 -24.06 -0.36
CA GLY A 153 14.10 -25.15 -0.74
C GLY A 153 13.72 -26.49 -0.15
N LYS A 154 14.62 -27.47 -0.34
CA LYS A 154 14.48 -28.82 0.24
C LYS A 154 14.69 -28.84 1.75
N ASN A 155 15.51 -27.92 2.27
CA ASN A 155 15.82 -27.81 3.69
C ASN A 155 14.93 -26.71 4.29
N ALA A 156 14.05 -27.09 5.21
CA ALA A 156 13.24 -26.14 5.96
C ALA A 156 14.15 -25.18 6.76
N PRO A 157 13.68 -23.93 7.00
CA PRO A 157 14.40 -23.02 7.87
C PRO A 157 14.57 -23.60 9.27
N GLU A 158 15.79 -23.52 9.79
CA GLU A 158 16.13 -23.97 11.14
C GLU A 158 17.00 -22.92 11.82
N SER A 159 16.54 -22.44 12.97
CA SER A 159 17.27 -21.46 13.78
C SER A 159 18.27 -22.16 14.71
N ASP A 160 19.49 -21.60 14.83
CA ASP A 160 20.51 -22.05 15.77
C ASP A 160 20.42 -21.26 17.09
N PRO A 161 19.84 -21.83 18.18
CA PRO A 161 19.66 -21.12 19.44
C PRO A 161 20.98 -20.65 20.08
N ARG A 162 22.13 -21.25 19.71
CA ARG A 162 23.45 -20.83 20.24
C ARG A 162 23.91 -19.48 19.72
N THR A 163 23.26 -18.99 18.67
CA THR A 163 23.54 -17.69 18.04
C THR A 163 22.51 -16.64 18.42
N ALA A 164 21.71 -16.92 19.46
CA ALA A 164 20.66 -15.99 19.91
C ALA A 164 21.27 -14.65 20.35
N GLU A 165 20.73 -13.59 19.85
CA GLU A 165 21.02 -12.21 20.21
C GLU A 165 19.73 -11.53 20.62
N ARG A 166 19.80 -10.57 21.55
CA ARG A 166 18.64 -9.79 21.99
C ARG A 166 18.90 -8.30 21.74
N VAL A 167 17.94 -7.63 21.13
CA VAL A 167 17.96 -6.21 20.83
C VAL A 167 16.75 -5.52 21.48
N ARG A 168 16.87 -4.24 21.76
CA ARG A 168 15.80 -3.42 22.34
C ARG A 168 15.33 -2.37 21.33
N ALA A 169 14.01 -2.25 21.13
CA ALA A 169 13.42 -1.23 20.27
C ALA A 169 12.21 -0.56 20.92
N LYS A 170 11.79 0.59 20.41
CA LYS A 170 10.54 1.24 20.86
C LYS A 170 9.31 0.53 20.30
N PHE A 171 9.42 -0.02 19.09
CA PHE A 171 8.34 -0.74 18.39
C PHE A 171 8.87 -1.97 17.65
N LEU A 172 7.99 -2.99 17.49
CA LEU A 172 8.18 -4.14 16.62
C LEU A 172 7.06 -4.15 15.58
N VAL A 173 7.40 -4.35 14.30
CA VAL A 173 6.43 -4.50 13.21
C VAL A 173 6.68 -5.80 12.47
N GLY A 174 5.71 -6.73 12.55
CA GLY A 174 5.72 -7.98 11.79
C GLY A 174 5.22 -7.75 10.36
N CYS A 175 6.14 -7.86 9.40
CA CYS A 175 5.90 -7.90 7.95
C CYS A 175 6.29 -9.27 7.38
N ASP A 176 6.21 -10.32 8.20
CA ASP A 176 6.79 -11.66 8.05
C ASP A 176 5.85 -12.65 7.34
N GLY A 177 4.88 -12.11 6.59
CA GLY A 177 4.07 -12.86 5.64
C GLY A 177 2.95 -13.70 6.26
N GLY A 178 2.30 -14.52 5.45
CA GLY A 178 1.11 -15.29 5.86
C GLY A 178 1.34 -16.29 6.99
N ARG A 179 2.59 -16.76 7.17
CA ARG A 179 3.02 -17.63 8.28
C ARG A 179 3.72 -16.85 9.39
N SER A 180 3.27 -15.64 9.65
CA SER A 180 3.87 -14.70 10.60
C SER A 180 4.12 -15.31 11.97
N VAL A 181 5.39 -15.30 12.39
CA VAL A 181 5.83 -15.67 13.74
C VAL A 181 5.36 -14.61 14.73
N VAL A 182 5.42 -13.33 14.35
CA VAL A 182 4.97 -12.22 15.20
C VAL A 182 3.49 -12.37 15.53
N ARG A 183 2.63 -12.56 14.52
CA ARG A 183 1.19 -12.76 14.73
C ARG A 183 0.91 -13.97 15.62
N THR A 184 1.55 -15.11 15.32
CA THR A 184 1.33 -16.36 16.04
C THR A 184 1.71 -16.25 17.52
N LYS A 185 2.87 -15.65 17.82
CA LYS A 185 3.31 -15.45 19.20
C LYS A 185 2.43 -14.45 19.98
N LEU A 186 1.77 -13.51 19.31
CA LEU A 186 0.78 -12.62 19.92
C LEU A 186 -0.57 -13.32 20.18
N GLY A 187 -0.75 -14.56 19.74
CA GLY A 187 -2.02 -15.27 19.84
C GLY A 187 -3.14 -14.58 19.03
N ILE A 188 -2.81 -14.00 17.89
CA ILE A 188 -3.79 -13.33 17.00
C ILE A 188 -4.24 -14.32 15.93
N ASP A 189 -5.54 -14.58 15.92
CA ASP A 189 -6.17 -15.44 14.92
C ASP A 189 -6.46 -14.70 13.60
N MET A 190 -6.67 -15.49 12.54
CA MET A 190 -7.08 -15.00 11.23
C MET A 190 -8.51 -15.46 10.95
N THR A 191 -9.38 -14.50 10.66
CA THR A 191 -10.80 -14.76 10.32
C THR A 191 -11.02 -14.62 8.83
N GLY A 192 -11.78 -15.54 8.21
CA GLY A 192 -12.11 -15.52 6.79
C GLY A 192 -12.25 -16.91 6.18
N THR A 193 -11.99 -17.03 4.89
CA THR A 193 -12.16 -18.25 4.12
C THR A 193 -10.87 -18.64 3.41
N SER A 194 -10.50 -19.91 3.51
CA SER A 194 -9.51 -20.54 2.63
C SER A 194 -10.28 -21.22 1.49
N PHE A 195 -9.88 -20.94 0.26
CA PHE A 195 -10.50 -21.54 -0.90
C PHE A 195 -9.90 -22.92 -1.18
N PRO A 196 -10.73 -23.95 -1.39
CA PRO A 196 -10.22 -25.30 -1.68
C PRO A 196 -9.64 -25.39 -3.10
N GLU A 197 -10.05 -24.51 -4.00
CA GLU A 197 -9.63 -24.53 -5.40
C GLU A 197 -8.12 -24.31 -5.50
N ARG A 198 -7.48 -25.19 -6.25
CA ARG A 198 -6.05 -25.19 -6.49
C ARG A 198 -5.73 -24.57 -7.83
N TRP A 199 -4.67 -23.81 -7.90
CA TRP A 199 -4.18 -23.20 -9.11
C TRP A 199 -2.74 -23.63 -9.36
N LEU A 200 -2.46 -24.07 -10.59
CA LEU A 200 -1.09 -24.25 -11.03
C LEU A 200 -0.55 -22.90 -11.51
N VAL A 201 0.43 -22.37 -10.81
CA VAL A 201 1.15 -21.15 -11.19
C VAL A 201 2.44 -21.55 -11.88
N VAL A 202 2.66 -21.02 -13.08
CA VAL A 202 3.86 -21.25 -13.89
C VAL A 202 4.47 -19.91 -14.25
N ASP A 203 5.69 -19.64 -13.78
CA ASP A 203 6.48 -18.48 -14.15
C ASP A 203 7.48 -18.89 -15.24
N LEU A 204 7.52 -18.13 -16.30
CA LEU A 204 8.33 -18.36 -17.49
C LEU A 204 9.25 -17.18 -17.76
N GLU A 205 10.41 -17.48 -18.33
CA GLU A 205 11.31 -16.51 -18.96
C GLU A 205 11.58 -16.94 -20.40
N ALA A 206 11.49 -16.00 -21.36
CA ALA A 206 11.87 -16.28 -22.72
C ALA A 206 13.38 -16.42 -22.84
N LYS A 207 13.84 -17.39 -23.66
CA LYS A 207 15.27 -17.59 -23.92
C LYS A 207 15.89 -16.36 -24.57
N GLU A 208 17.18 -16.19 -24.39
CA GLU A 208 17.93 -15.06 -24.93
C GLU A 208 17.69 -14.88 -26.44
N GLY A 209 17.34 -13.66 -26.84
CA GLY A 209 17.10 -13.32 -28.25
C GLY A 209 15.74 -13.77 -28.81
N VAL A 210 14.87 -14.39 -27.97
CA VAL A 210 13.54 -14.85 -28.38
C VAL A 210 12.46 -13.93 -27.78
N ASP A 211 11.51 -13.51 -28.59
CA ASP A 211 10.33 -12.73 -28.18
C ASP A 211 9.09 -13.66 -28.10
N ALA A 212 9.15 -14.63 -27.18
CA ALA A 212 8.13 -15.67 -27.04
C ALA A 212 6.74 -15.14 -26.64
N PHE A 213 6.66 -13.97 -25.98
CA PHE A 213 5.43 -13.43 -25.40
C PHE A 213 4.83 -12.24 -26.18
N ARG A 214 5.38 -11.87 -27.33
CA ARG A 214 4.94 -10.72 -28.14
C ARG A 214 3.43 -10.72 -28.43
N HIS A 215 2.85 -11.89 -28.62
CA HIS A 215 1.43 -12.07 -28.93
C HIS A 215 0.53 -12.08 -27.68
N LEU A 216 1.09 -11.94 -26.47
CA LEU A 216 0.42 -11.93 -25.18
C LEU A 216 0.65 -10.59 -24.43
N PRO A 217 0.32 -9.43 -25.03
CA PRO A 217 0.68 -8.12 -24.46
C PRO A 217 -0.21 -7.70 -23.28
N TYR A 218 -1.35 -8.38 -23.07
CA TYR A 218 -2.35 -7.99 -22.11
C TYR A 218 -2.41 -8.94 -20.92
N PHE A 219 -2.90 -8.42 -19.80
CA PHE A 219 -3.28 -9.26 -18.68
C PHE A 219 -4.67 -9.82 -18.95
N ASP A 220 -4.75 -11.11 -19.24
CA ASP A 220 -5.99 -11.76 -19.63
C ASP A 220 -6.53 -12.67 -18.53
N PHE A 221 -7.78 -12.46 -18.14
CA PHE A 221 -8.60 -13.47 -17.48
C PHE A 221 -9.34 -14.25 -18.57
N VAL A 222 -8.87 -15.46 -18.87
CA VAL A 222 -9.53 -16.34 -19.82
C VAL A 222 -10.69 -17.04 -19.12
N CYS A 223 -11.88 -16.58 -19.40
CA CYS A 223 -13.14 -17.05 -18.79
C CYS A 223 -13.65 -18.33 -19.49
N ASP A 224 -12.78 -19.34 -19.62
CA ASP A 224 -13.13 -20.66 -20.18
C ASP A 224 -13.76 -21.54 -19.10
N PRO A 225 -15.03 -21.99 -19.23
CA PRO A 225 -15.65 -22.87 -18.25
C PRO A 225 -14.94 -24.23 -18.08
N ALA A 226 -14.18 -24.67 -19.09
CA ALA A 226 -13.45 -25.93 -19.03
C ALA A 226 -12.08 -25.79 -18.33
N LEU A 227 -11.44 -24.62 -18.46
CA LEU A 227 -10.14 -24.33 -17.88
C LEU A 227 -9.97 -22.80 -17.73
N PRO A 228 -10.43 -22.20 -16.63
CA PRO A 228 -10.14 -20.80 -16.33
C PRO A 228 -8.63 -20.57 -16.22
N ILE A 229 -8.13 -19.51 -16.88
CA ILE A 229 -6.69 -19.22 -16.95
C ILE A 229 -6.50 -17.74 -16.67
N VAL A 230 -5.37 -17.42 -16.03
CA VAL A 230 -4.84 -16.06 -15.94
C VAL A 230 -3.52 -16.02 -16.70
N SER A 231 -3.39 -15.06 -17.60
CA SER A 231 -2.18 -14.79 -18.39
C SER A 231 -1.66 -13.41 -18.03
N CYS A 232 -0.46 -13.35 -17.46
CA CYS A 232 0.13 -12.13 -16.90
C CYS A 232 1.44 -11.78 -17.61
N PRO A 233 1.47 -10.77 -18.47
CA PRO A 233 2.73 -10.24 -18.98
C PRO A 233 3.52 -9.57 -17.86
N GLN A 234 4.83 -9.79 -17.85
CA GLN A 234 5.76 -9.18 -16.91
C GLN A 234 6.93 -8.56 -17.68
N PRO A 235 7.62 -7.55 -17.12
CA PRO A 235 8.79 -6.95 -17.76
C PRO A 235 9.96 -7.94 -17.84
N GLY A 236 10.95 -7.64 -18.69
CA GLY A 236 12.19 -8.41 -18.77
C GLY A 236 12.03 -9.80 -19.36
N ASN A 237 11.16 -9.96 -20.35
CA ASN A 237 10.88 -11.26 -21.00
C ASN A 237 10.28 -12.32 -20.08
N HIS A 238 9.59 -11.90 -19.02
CA HIS A 238 8.90 -12.81 -18.11
C HIS A 238 7.40 -12.87 -18.43
N HIS A 239 6.80 -14.04 -18.15
CA HIS A 239 5.35 -14.24 -18.25
C HIS A 239 4.89 -15.22 -17.17
N ARG A 240 3.66 -15.03 -16.68
CA ARG A 240 3.02 -15.96 -15.75
C ARG A 240 1.73 -16.48 -16.32
N PHE A 241 1.56 -17.80 -16.23
CA PHE A 241 0.27 -18.44 -16.40
C PHE A 241 -0.23 -19.01 -15.07
N GLU A 242 -1.54 -18.94 -14.87
CA GLU A 242 -2.20 -19.57 -13.73
C GLU A 242 -3.40 -20.34 -14.25
N PHE A 243 -3.45 -21.64 -13.94
CA PHE A 243 -4.47 -22.57 -14.42
C PHE A 243 -5.30 -23.07 -13.25
N LEU A 244 -6.62 -22.92 -13.29
CA LEU A 244 -7.52 -23.51 -12.30
C LEU A 244 -7.49 -25.04 -12.47
N LEU A 245 -7.27 -25.76 -11.37
CA LEU A 245 -7.22 -27.22 -11.37
C LEU A 245 -8.57 -27.82 -10.99
N SER A 246 -8.94 -28.93 -11.63
CA SER A 246 -10.03 -29.77 -11.21
C SER A 246 -9.68 -30.62 -9.98
N ASP A 247 -10.70 -31.12 -9.28
CA ASP A 247 -10.51 -31.85 -8.01
C ASP A 247 -9.75 -33.17 -8.15
N ASP A 248 -9.79 -33.77 -9.34
CA ASP A 248 -9.09 -35.03 -9.66
C ASP A 248 -7.60 -34.85 -9.98
N GLN A 249 -7.13 -33.63 -10.23
CA GLN A 249 -5.74 -33.33 -10.57
C GLN A 249 -4.89 -33.18 -9.29
N THR A 250 -3.89 -34.04 -9.10
CA THR A 250 -3.02 -33.94 -7.92
C THR A 250 -1.88 -32.92 -8.12
N LYS A 251 -1.33 -32.44 -7.02
CA LYS A 251 -0.18 -31.52 -7.04
C LYS A 251 0.99 -32.12 -7.82
N GLU A 252 1.33 -33.37 -7.54
CA GLU A 252 2.46 -34.07 -8.13
C GLU A 252 2.30 -34.22 -9.66
N GLN A 253 1.08 -34.52 -10.12
CA GLN A 253 0.77 -34.62 -11.55
C GLN A 253 0.87 -33.26 -12.25
N MET A 254 0.43 -32.19 -11.58
CA MET A 254 0.36 -30.86 -12.18
C MET A 254 1.71 -30.12 -12.13
N GLU A 255 2.55 -30.43 -11.16
CA GLU A 255 3.94 -29.94 -11.10
C GLU A 255 4.92 -30.80 -11.92
N ASP A 256 4.44 -31.87 -12.58
CA ASP A 256 5.27 -32.66 -13.50
C ASP A 256 5.71 -31.83 -14.73
N PRO A 257 7.00 -31.91 -15.13
CA PRO A 257 7.53 -31.11 -16.24
C PRO A 257 6.80 -31.30 -17.57
N ASP A 258 6.44 -32.54 -17.93
CA ASP A 258 5.75 -32.83 -19.19
C ASP A 258 4.31 -32.32 -19.17
N THR A 259 3.66 -32.36 -18.02
CA THR A 259 2.34 -31.78 -17.81
C THR A 259 2.39 -30.26 -17.95
N VAL A 260 3.33 -29.58 -17.28
CA VAL A 260 3.52 -28.12 -17.42
C VAL A 260 3.79 -27.74 -18.87
N ARG A 261 4.70 -28.46 -19.53
CA ARG A 261 5.02 -28.24 -20.94
C ARG A 261 3.77 -28.34 -21.84
N ARG A 262 2.91 -29.32 -21.63
CA ARG A 262 1.64 -29.49 -22.36
C ARG A 262 0.65 -28.35 -22.11
N TYR A 263 0.62 -27.79 -20.89
CA TYR A 263 -0.27 -26.66 -20.57
C TYR A 263 0.19 -25.38 -21.23
N ILE A 264 1.49 -25.05 -21.16
CA ILE A 264 2.04 -23.82 -21.73
C ILE A 264 2.11 -23.88 -23.28
N SER A 265 2.23 -25.06 -23.88
CA SER A 265 2.28 -25.21 -25.35
C SER A 265 1.03 -24.71 -26.08
N ARG A 266 -0.05 -24.46 -25.35
CA ARG A 266 -1.27 -23.82 -25.87
C ARG A 266 -1.08 -22.33 -26.17
N PHE A 267 -0.04 -21.70 -25.58
CA PHE A 267 0.18 -20.26 -25.63
C PHE A 267 1.54 -19.89 -26.20
N VAL A 268 2.56 -20.67 -25.92
CA VAL A 268 3.96 -20.41 -26.33
C VAL A 268 4.63 -21.70 -26.76
N ASP A 269 5.67 -21.59 -27.59
CA ASP A 269 6.53 -22.75 -27.85
C ASP A 269 7.36 -23.05 -26.58
N PRO A 270 7.18 -24.25 -25.97
CA PRO A 270 7.93 -24.59 -24.76
C PRO A 270 9.45 -24.69 -24.96
N ASP A 271 9.93 -24.78 -26.21
CA ASP A 271 11.36 -24.78 -26.52
C ASP A 271 11.98 -23.38 -26.54
N GLU A 272 11.14 -22.34 -26.56
CA GLU A 272 11.55 -20.93 -26.55
C GLU A 272 11.59 -20.31 -25.15
N VAL A 273 11.13 -21.05 -24.13
CA VAL A 273 11.01 -20.54 -22.75
C VAL A 273 11.68 -21.44 -21.73
N GLU A 274 12.04 -20.85 -20.59
CA GLU A 274 12.48 -21.54 -19.38
C GLU A 274 11.42 -21.45 -18.30
N VAL A 275 11.16 -22.56 -17.59
CA VAL A 275 10.25 -22.60 -16.44
C VAL A 275 11.01 -22.21 -15.19
N LEU A 276 10.87 -20.99 -14.72
CA LEU A 276 11.50 -20.49 -13.52
C LEU A 276 10.86 -21.09 -12.27
N ARG A 277 9.55 -21.27 -12.29
CA ARG A 277 8.79 -21.84 -11.18
C ARG A 277 7.53 -22.53 -11.68
N LYS A 278 7.17 -23.60 -11.00
CA LYS A 278 5.89 -24.29 -11.08
C LYS A 278 5.43 -24.64 -9.67
N LEU A 279 4.21 -24.26 -9.32
CA LEU A 279 3.70 -24.45 -7.96
C LEU A 279 2.19 -24.55 -7.97
N VAL A 280 1.66 -25.61 -7.35
CA VAL A 280 0.23 -25.68 -7.04
C VAL A 280 -0.04 -24.94 -5.73
N TYR A 281 -0.93 -23.96 -5.80
CA TYR A 281 -1.21 -23.02 -4.72
C TYR A 281 -2.71 -22.90 -4.44
N THR A 282 -3.07 -22.65 -3.19
CA THR A 282 -4.44 -22.33 -2.75
C THR A 282 -4.49 -20.91 -2.21
N PHE A 283 -5.61 -20.22 -2.39
CA PHE A 283 -5.76 -18.84 -1.97
C PHE A 283 -6.50 -18.71 -0.65
N ASN A 284 -6.12 -17.70 0.11
CA ASN A 284 -6.76 -17.35 1.36
C ASN A 284 -7.35 -15.93 1.27
N ALA A 285 -8.55 -15.77 1.79
CA ALA A 285 -9.24 -14.50 2.00
C ALA A 285 -9.45 -14.32 3.49
N VAL A 286 -8.40 -13.94 4.20
CA VAL A 286 -8.40 -13.89 5.68
C VAL A 286 -7.83 -12.56 6.18
N VAL A 287 -8.30 -12.12 7.34
CA VAL A 287 -7.87 -10.89 8.01
C VAL A 287 -7.62 -11.20 9.48
N ALA A 288 -6.51 -10.72 10.03
CA ALA A 288 -6.20 -10.84 11.44
C ALA A 288 -7.21 -10.08 12.31
N ASP A 289 -7.58 -10.67 13.44
CA ASP A 289 -8.61 -10.11 14.32
C ASP A 289 -8.15 -8.82 15.00
N ARG A 290 -6.85 -8.69 15.22
CA ARG A 290 -6.19 -7.49 15.75
C ARG A 290 -4.91 -7.23 14.98
N TRP A 291 -4.56 -5.95 14.76
CA TRP A 291 -3.36 -5.55 14.05
C TRP A 291 -2.30 -4.92 14.97
N ARG A 292 -2.65 -4.74 16.23
CA ARG A 292 -1.80 -4.15 17.25
C ARG A 292 -2.00 -4.77 18.61
N VAL A 293 -0.90 -5.03 19.34
CA VAL A 293 -0.88 -5.34 20.77
C VAL A 293 0.21 -4.50 21.42
N GLY A 294 -0.16 -3.45 22.14
CA GLY A 294 0.80 -2.55 22.76
C GLY A 294 1.70 -1.83 21.75
N ARG A 295 2.99 -2.16 21.76
CA ARG A 295 4.03 -1.62 20.88
C ARG A 295 4.38 -2.54 19.72
N ILE A 296 3.66 -3.63 19.55
CA ILE A 296 3.86 -4.62 18.50
C ILE A 296 2.70 -4.54 17.51
N LEU A 297 3.03 -4.44 16.22
CA LEU A 297 2.08 -4.29 15.13
C LEU A 297 2.36 -5.33 14.05
N ILE A 298 1.36 -5.62 13.21
CA ILE A 298 1.51 -6.48 12.03
C ILE A 298 1.01 -5.74 10.79
N ALA A 299 1.62 -6.04 9.62
CA ALA A 299 1.30 -5.41 8.34
C ALA A 299 1.46 -6.39 7.18
N GLY A 300 0.83 -6.11 6.04
CA GLY A 300 0.85 -6.97 4.86
C GLY A 300 0.24 -8.33 5.12
N ASP A 301 0.81 -9.39 4.52
CA ASP A 301 0.27 -10.75 4.63
C ASP A 301 0.25 -11.28 6.09
N ALA A 302 1.03 -10.68 7.00
CA ALA A 302 0.93 -10.97 8.43
C ALA A 302 -0.41 -10.51 9.03
N ALA A 303 -1.02 -9.47 8.46
CA ALA A 303 -2.30 -8.91 8.91
C ALA A 303 -3.49 -9.35 8.04
N HIS A 304 -3.29 -9.61 6.75
CA HIS A 304 -4.36 -10.00 5.83
C HIS A 304 -3.80 -10.68 4.57
N MET A 305 -4.47 -11.72 4.11
CA MET A 305 -4.16 -12.37 2.84
C MET A 305 -5.31 -12.17 1.86
N THR A 306 -4.97 -11.71 0.65
CA THR A 306 -5.93 -11.39 -0.41
C THR A 306 -5.76 -12.38 -1.56
N PRO A 307 -6.83 -13.00 -2.08
CA PRO A 307 -6.76 -13.78 -3.32
C PRO A 307 -6.24 -12.91 -4.47
N GLN A 308 -5.60 -13.54 -5.45
CA GLN A 308 -4.85 -12.84 -6.51
C GLN A 308 -5.69 -12.10 -7.55
N PHE A 309 -7.00 -12.39 -7.66
CA PHE A 309 -7.88 -11.98 -8.78
C PHE A 309 -8.01 -10.48 -9.05
N ILE A 310 -7.45 -9.64 -8.21
CA ILE A 310 -7.36 -8.18 -8.44
C ILE A 310 -5.94 -7.64 -8.18
N GLY A 311 -4.94 -8.50 -7.94
CA GLY A 311 -3.56 -8.10 -7.72
C GLY A 311 -3.32 -7.19 -6.50
N GLN A 312 -4.15 -7.24 -5.46
CA GLN A 312 -4.14 -6.24 -4.38
C GLN A 312 -3.45 -6.69 -3.09
N GLY A 313 -2.93 -7.92 -3.00
CA GLY A 313 -2.26 -8.40 -1.77
C GLY A 313 -1.03 -7.57 -1.41
N MET A 314 -0.04 -7.50 -2.30
CA MET A 314 1.15 -6.67 -2.13
C MET A 314 0.80 -5.19 -1.94
N ASN A 315 -0.09 -4.66 -2.78
CA ASN A 315 -0.52 -3.27 -2.75
C ASN A 315 -1.16 -2.88 -1.42
N ALA A 316 -1.94 -3.78 -0.80
CA ALA A 316 -2.50 -3.55 0.53
C ALA A 316 -1.41 -3.44 1.59
N GLY A 317 -0.38 -4.30 1.55
CA GLY A 317 0.78 -4.24 2.46
C GLY A 317 1.62 -2.96 2.28
N VAL A 318 1.80 -2.49 1.04
CA VAL A 318 2.47 -1.19 0.75
C VAL A 318 1.67 -0.03 1.37
N ARG A 319 0.34 -0.03 1.25
CA ARG A 319 -0.53 0.97 1.90
C ARG A 319 -0.51 0.89 3.43
N ASP A 320 -0.36 -0.32 3.99
CA ASP A 320 -0.21 -0.48 5.44
C ASP A 320 1.10 0.16 5.92
N ALA A 321 2.20 -0.07 5.21
CA ALA A 321 3.50 0.51 5.49
C ALA A 321 3.47 2.04 5.46
N ASP A 322 2.81 2.64 4.47
CA ASP A 322 2.67 4.09 4.38
C ASP A 322 1.84 4.65 5.55
N ASN A 323 0.67 4.09 5.79
CA ASN A 323 -0.22 4.52 6.88
C ASN A 323 0.43 4.40 8.26
N LEU A 324 1.22 3.34 8.48
CA LEU A 324 1.88 3.09 9.77
C LEU A 324 3.14 3.95 9.94
N SER A 325 3.94 4.13 8.89
CA SER A 325 5.24 4.78 8.97
C SER A 325 5.18 6.19 9.56
N TRP A 326 4.27 7.03 9.08
CA TRP A 326 4.16 8.40 9.57
C TRP A 326 3.63 8.50 11.01
N LYS A 327 2.79 7.56 11.44
CA LYS A 327 2.27 7.49 12.81
C LYS A 327 3.39 7.13 13.79
N LEU A 328 4.25 6.18 13.41
CA LEU A 328 5.45 5.87 14.17
C LEU A 328 6.38 7.09 14.26
N ILE A 329 6.63 7.78 13.16
CA ILE A 329 7.44 9.00 13.15
C ILE A 329 6.83 10.12 14.01
N ALA A 330 5.50 10.31 13.95
CA ALA A 330 4.84 11.29 14.80
C ALA A 330 5.08 11.03 16.29
N ILE A 331 5.06 9.76 16.71
CA ILE A 331 5.40 9.37 18.09
C ILE A 331 6.88 9.55 18.38
N LEU A 332 7.75 9.03 17.52
CA LEU A 332 9.19 8.96 17.73
C LEU A 332 9.89 10.32 17.70
N LYS A 333 9.43 11.24 16.85
CA LYS A 333 10.09 12.51 16.56
C LYS A 333 9.31 13.75 16.99
N HIS A 334 7.97 13.64 17.10
CA HIS A 334 7.11 14.81 17.33
C HIS A 334 6.25 14.70 18.58
N GLY A 335 6.49 13.71 19.45
CA GLY A 335 5.84 13.57 20.73
C GLY A 335 4.34 13.26 20.68
N ALA A 336 3.86 12.68 19.58
CA ALA A 336 2.48 12.24 19.51
C ALA A 336 2.20 11.08 20.46
N GLY A 337 0.96 10.97 20.96
CA GLY A 337 0.53 9.91 21.86
C GLY A 337 0.46 8.55 21.14
N LEU A 338 0.64 7.46 21.91
CA LEU A 338 0.55 6.08 21.40
C LEU A 338 -0.83 5.73 20.83
N GLU A 339 -1.85 6.48 21.23
CA GLU A 339 -3.25 6.29 20.86
C GLU A 339 -3.48 6.48 19.34
N ILE A 340 -2.63 7.28 18.68
CA ILE A 340 -2.74 7.45 17.22
C ILE A 340 -2.59 6.14 16.47
N LEU A 341 -1.87 5.16 17.02
CA LEU A 341 -1.71 3.83 16.43
C LEU A 341 -3.02 3.04 16.39
N ASN A 342 -4.03 3.36 17.22
CA ASN A 342 -5.35 2.75 17.13
C ASN A 342 -6.05 3.10 15.81
N SER A 343 -5.70 4.24 15.20
CA SER A 343 -6.21 4.60 13.88
C SER A 343 -5.63 3.76 12.75
N TYR A 344 -4.51 3.08 12.93
CA TYR A 344 -3.91 2.21 11.92
C TYR A 344 -4.87 1.07 11.54
N GLU A 345 -5.28 0.26 12.52
CA GLU A 345 -6.24 -0.82 12.29
C GLU A 345 -7.60 -0.27 11.84
N ALA A 346 -8.10 0.79 12.49
CA ALA A 346 -9.40 1.39 12.19
C ALA A 346 -9.50 1.93 10.74
N GLU A 347 -8.39 2.38 10.17
CA GLU A 347 -8.28 2.88 8.80
C GLU A 347 -8.03 1.76 7.79
N ARG A 348 -7.05 0.88 8.08
CA ARG A 348 -6.54 -0.07 7.12
C ARG A 348 -7.35 -1.36 7.03
N ARG A 349 -7.78 -1.94 8.17
CA ARG A 349 -8.53 -3.20 8.20
C ARG A 349 -9.82 -3.17 7.37
N PRO A 350 -10.69 -2.13 7.45
CA PRO A 350 -11.88 -2.06 6.61
C PRO A 350 -11.57 -1.95 5.11
N HIS A 351 -10.50 -1.24 4.75
CA HIS A 351 -10.08 -1.11 3.36
C HIS A 351 -9.51 -2.43 2.82
N ALA A 352 -8.63 -3.10 3.57
CA ALA A 352 -8.11 -4.41 3.21
C ALA A 352 -9.24 -5.44 3.03
N LYS A 353 -10.22 -5.46 3.95
CA LYS A 353 -11.40 -6.32 3.84
C LYS A 353 -12.20 -6.03 2.56
N ALA A 354 -12.43 -4.76 2.23
CA ALA A 354 -13.16 -4.40 1.02
C ALA A 354 -12.43 -4.85 -0.27
N MET A 355 -11.09 -4.81 -0.28
CA MET A 355 -10.30 -5.35 -1.39
C MET A 355 -10.39 -6.87 -1.47
N ILE A 356 -10.36 -7.57 -0.34
CA ILE A 356 -10.57 -9.02 -0.27
C ILE A 356 -11.95 -9.39 -0.81
N ASP A 357 -13.01 -8.70 -0.37
CA ASP A 357 -14.38 -8.95 -0.81
C ASP A 357 -14.52 -8.74 -2.33
N LEU A 358 -13.89 -7.70 -2.88
CA LEU A 358 -13.85 -7.47 -4.33
C LEU A 358 -13.08 -8.57 -5.07
N SER A 359 -11.97 -9.06 -4.50
CA SER A 359 -11.19 -10.15 -5.09
C SER A 359 -11.99 -11.45 -5.14
N VAL A 360 -12.72 -11.76 -4.07
CA VAL A 360 -13.63 -12.91 -4.00
C VAL A 360 -14.76 -12.81 -5.03
N LEU A 361 -15.35 -11.61 -5.20
CA LEU A 361 -16.36 -11.36 -6.23
C LEU A 361 -15.79 -11.60 -7.63
N ASN A 362 -14.60 -11.05 -7.92
CA ASN A 362 -13.94 -11.21 -9.22
C ASN A 362 -13.63 -12.68 -9.51
N LYS A 363 -13.13 -13.43 -8.50
CA LYS A 363 -12.95 -14.88 -8.58
C LYS A 363 -14.23 -15.57 -9.04
N SER A 364 -15.34 -15.29 -8.36
CA SER A 364 -16.63 -15.95 -8.66
C SER A 364 -17.15 -15.67 -10.08
N LEU A 365 -16.74 -14.53 -10.67
CA LEU A 365 -17.09 -14.18 -12.05
C LEU A 365 -16.16 -14.85 -13.07
N VAL A 366 -14.86 -14.95 -12.79
CA VAL A 366 -13.87 -15.53 -13.71
C VAL A 366 -13.96 -17.07 -13.72
N SER A 367 -14.10 -17.68 -12.54
CA SER A 367 -14.03 -19.14 -12.36
C SER A 367 -15.39 -19.84 -12.47
N VAL A 368 -16.27 -19.41 -13.39
CA VAL A 368 -17.54 -20.09 -13.66
C VAL A 368 -17.29 -21.32 -14.52
N ASP A 369 -17.49 -22.51 -13.96
CA ASP A 369 -17.27 -23.82 -14.60
C ASP A 369 -18.50 -24.36 -15.36
N ASN A 370 -19.69 -23.88 -15.02
CA ASN A 370 -20.93 -24.26 -15.70
C ASN A 370 -21.13 -23.43 -16.97
N LYS A 371 -21.19 -24.09 -18.13
CA LYS A 371 -21.35 -23.45 -19.46
C LYS A 371 -22.60 -22.57 -19.60
N LEU A 372 -23.73 -22.94 -18.97
CA LEU A 372 -24.95 -22.15 -19.02
C LEU A 372 -24.82 -20.87 -18.17
N LEU A 373 -24.25 -21.00 -17.00
CA LEU A 373 -23.99 -19.85 -16.12
C LEU A 373 -22.93 -18.92 -16.73
N ALA A 374 -21.89 -19.45 -17.38
CA ALA A 374 -20.90 -18.66 -18.11
C ALA A 374 -21.56 -17.87 -19.26
N GLY A 375 -22.45 -18.51 -20.04
CA GLY A 375 -23.22 -17.82 -21.09
C GLY A 375 -24.11 -16.72 -20.54
N ALA A 376 -24.80 -16.97 -19.42
CA ALA A 376 -25.62 -15.97 -18.73
C ALA A 376 -24.76 -14.80 -18.20
N ARG A 377 -23.61 -15.07 -17.59
CA ARG A 377 -22.63 -14.05 -17.16
C ARG A 377 -22.22 -13.17 -18.35
N ASP A 378 -21.84 -13.78 -19.47
CA ASP A 378 -21.38 -13.06 -20.67
C ASP A 378 -22.47 -12.16 -21.23
N LEU A 379 -23.71 -12.65 -21.28
CA LEU A 379 -24.87 -11.87 -21.73
C LEU A 379 -25.12 -10.66 -20.82
N VAL A 380 -25.14 -10.87 -19.49
CA VAL A 380 -25.37 -9.81 -18.51
C VAL A 380 -24.24 -8.77 -18.57
N LEU A 381 -22.99 -9.22 -18.67
CA LEU A 381 -21.84 -8.31 -18.76
C LEU A 381 -21.89 -7.50 -20.06
N THR A 382 -22.18 -8.15 -21.19
CA THR A 382 -22.33 -7.48 -22.48
C THR A 382 -23.46 -6.42 -22.44
N ALA A 383 -24.64 -6.77 -21.88
CA ALA A 383 -25.73 -5.83 -21.72
C ALA A 383 -25.36 -4.65 -20.81
N ALA A 384 -24.68 -4.90 -19.70
CA ALA A 384 -24.20 -3.87 -18.77
C ALA A 384 -23.20 -2.91 -19.45
N LEU A 385 -22.29 -3.44 -20.28
CA LEU A 385 -21.31 -2.63 -21.02
C LEU A 385 -21.94 -1.70 -22.07
N HIS A 386 -23.11 -2.08 -22.62
CA HIS A 386 -23.87 -1.25 -23.57
C HIS A 386 -24.85 -0.30 -22.86
N THR A 387 -25.07 -0.44 -21.56
CA THR A 387 -25.95 0.45 -20.80
C THR A 387 -25.27 1.80 -20.56
N PRO A 388 -25.90 2.94 -20.96
CA PRO A 388 -25.33 4.27 -20.74
C PRO A 388 -24.96 4.53 -19.27
N GLY A 389 -23.73 5.01 -19.02
CA GLY A 389 -23.19 5.27 -17.70
C GLY A 389 -22.63 4.02 -16.99
N VAL A 390 -23.29 2.85 -17.09
CA VAL A 390 -22.82 1.61 -16.47
C VAL A 390 -21.58 1.08 -17.17
N GLY A 391 -21.59 1.01 -18.50
CA GLY A 391 -20.42 0.55 -19.28
C GLY A 391 -19.17 1.41 -19.05
N GLY A 392 -19.33 2.74 -18.98
CA GLY A 392 -18.23 3.64 -18.63
C GLY A 392 -17.72 3.43 -17.21
N TRP A 393 -18.61 3.17 -16.25
CA TRP A 393 -18.27 2.88 -14.86
C TRP A 393 -17.48 1.57 -14.71
N ILE A 394 -17.88 0.51 -15.45
CA ILE A 394 -17.19 -0.79 -15.48
C ILE A 394 -15.80 -0.62 -16.12
N ARG A 395 -15.69 -0.03 -17.31
CA ARG A 395 -14.41 0.16 -18.02
C ARG A 395 -13.42 1.02 -17.24
N ALA A 396 -13.92 1.97 -16.45
CA ALA A 396 -13.11 2.79 -15.56
C ALA A 396 -12.75 2.07 -14.24
N ALA A 397 -13.05 0.77 -14.11
CA ALA A 397 -12.80 -0.05 -12.91
C ALA A 397 -13.25 0.63 -11.58
N LYS A 398 -14.31 1.45 -11.63
CA LYS A 398 -14.86 2.18 -10.47
C LYS A 398 -15.49 1.29 -9.41
N MET A 399 -15.45 -0.03 -9.60
CA MET A 399 -15.76 -1.03 -8.57
C MET A 399 -14.69 -1.11 -7.48
N LYS A 400 -13.44 -0.72 -7.79
CA LYS A 400 -12.36 -0.68 -6.79
C LYS A 400 -12.75 0.28 -5.66
N PRO A 401 -12.67 -0.15 -4.38
CA PRO A 401 -12.93 0.72 -3.25
C PRO A 401 -12.12 2.00 -3.34
N ALA A 402 -12.80 3.14 -3.26
CA ALA A 402 -12.13 4.43 -3.31
C ALA A 402 -11.17 4.58 -2.11
N PRO A 403 -10.01 5.25 -2.30
CA PRO A 403 -9.07 5.53 -1.23
C PRO A 403 -9.65 6.58 -0.28
N ARG A 404 -10.50 6.13 0.61
CA ARG A 404 -11.20 6.96 1.57
C ARG A 404 -11.48 6.22 2.87
N PHE A 405 -11.10 6.80 3.99
CA PHE A 405 -11.39 6.26 5.30
C PHE A 405 -12.83 6.52 5.75
N ARG A 406 -13.40 5.63 6.52
CA ARG A 406 -14.76 5.77 7.05
C ARG A 406 -14.84 6.94 8.02
N ARG A 407 -15.96 7.66 7.98
CA ARG A 407 -16.24 8.77 8.88
C ARG A 407 -16.13 8.32 10.34
N GLY A 408 -15.43 9.12 11.17
CA GLY A 408 -15.25 8.84 12.61
C GLY A 408 -14.32 7.66 12.94
N LYS A 409 -13.78 6.97 11.94
CA LYS A 409 -12.87 5.82 12.08
C LYS A 409 -11.47 6.10 11.52
N TYR A 410 -11.05 7.36 11.45
CA TYR A 410 -9.75 7.77 10.95
C TYR A 410 -9.19 8.95 11.75
N LEU A 411 -7.90 9.17 11.65
CA LEU A 411 -7.23 10.33 12.22
C LEU A 411 -7.49 11.56 11.36
N GLY A 412 -8.54 12.30 11.65
CA GLY A 412 -8.97 13.50 10.94
C GLY A 412 -10.18 14.14 11.62
N LEU A 413 -10.76 15.16 10.99
CA LEU A 413 -11.94 15.85 11.52
C LEU A 413 -13.14 14.89 11.61
N ALA A 414 -13.81 14.88 12.74
CA ALA A 414 -15.03 14.10 12.96
C ALA A 414 -16.22 14.62 12.14
N ARG A 415 -16.21 15.92 11.79
CA ARG A 415 -17.27 16.57 11.02
C ARG A 415 -16.95 16.56 9.56
N ARG A 416 -17.89 16.07 8.75
CA ARG A 416 -17.90 16.18 7.30
C ARG A 416 -19.25 16.62 6.84
N GLY A 417 -19.28 17.47 5.80
CA GLY A 417 -20.45 17.58 4.96
C GLY A 417 -20.72 16.26 4.23
N LEU A 418 -21.91 16.09 3.68
CA LEU A 418 -22.26 14.93 2.86
C LEU A 418 -21.27 14.70 1.68
N PHE A 419 -20.66 15.77 1.20
CA PHE A 419 -19.72 15.80 0.07
C PHE A 419 -18.29 16.21 0.45
N GLY A 420 -17.96 16.25 1.76
CA GLY A 420 -16.63 16.65 2.23
C GLY A 420 -15.50 15.74 1.72
N VAL A 421 -14.29 16.27 1.66
CA VAL A 421 -13.08 15.57 1.19
C VAL A 421 -12.28 14.95 2.33
N GLU A 422 -12.65 15.22 3.57
CA GLU A 422 -11.92 14.70 4.75
C GLU A 422 -11.87 13.17 4.74
N GLY A 423 -10.70 12.63 5.00
CA GLY A 423 -10.42 11.20 4.96
C GLY A 423 -10.32 10.62 3.55
N ALA A 424 -10.43 11.44 2.49
CA ALA A 424 -10.12 11.02 1.12
C ALA A 424 -8.64 11.25 0.82
N LEU A 425 -8.08 10.43 -0.05
CA LEU A 425 -6.76 10.65 -0.62
C LEU A 425 -6.83 11.88 -1.54
N ALA A 426 -5.89 12.82 -1.39
CA ALA A 426 -5.79 13.99 -2.24
C ALA A 426 -5.34 13.60 -3.65
N PRO A 427 -5.85 14.24 -4.72
CA PRO A 427 -5.31 14.00 -6.07
C PRO A 427 -3.87 14.49 -6.16
N GLN A 428 -3.10 13.88 -7.04
CA GLN A 428 -1.73 14.29 -7.37
C GLN A 428 -1.63 14.73 -8.83
N PRO A 429 -2.11 15.93 -9.20
CA PRO A 429 -1.89 16.47 -10.53
C PRO A 429 -0.45 16.93 -10.73
N GLU A 430 -0.09 17.13 -11.97
CA GLU A 430 1.05 17.98 -12.31
C GLU A 430 0.72 19.43 -11.95
N VAL A 431 1.68 20.11 -11.33
CA VAL A 431 1.60 21.52 -10.91
C VAL A 431 2.80 22.28 -11.46
N ARG A 432 2.68 23.60 -11.55
CA ARG A 432 3.78 24.47 -11.97
C ARG A 432 4.28 25.28 -10.77
N THR A 433 5.55 25.15 -10.46
CA THR A 433 6.21 25.97 -9.44
C THR A 433 6.42 27.40 -9.92
N PHE A 434 6.81 28.30 -9.04
CA PHE A 434 6.95 29.72 -9.39
C PHE A 434 8.06 29.99 -10.44
N ASP A 435 9.11 29.18 -10.44
CA ASP A 435 10.22 29.22 -11.38
C ASP A 435 9.92 28.54 -12.74
N GLY A 436 8.67 28.08 -12.91
CA GLY A 436 8.15 27.52 -14.16
C GLY A 436 8.37 26.02 -14.33
N HIS A 437 8.96 25.32 -13.36
CA HIS A 437 9.12 23.88 -13.43
C HIS A 437 7.80 23.14 -13.24
N HIS A 438 7.59 22.11 -14.03
CA HIS A 438 6.48 21.18 -13.89
C HIS A 438 6.91 19.97 -13.06
N CYS A 439 6.11 19.64 -12.04
CA CYS A 439 6.36 18.49 -11.17
C CYS A 439 5.04 17.93 -10.63
N ARG A 440 5.08 16.75 -10.04
CA ARG A 440 3.92 16.20 -9.34
C ARG A 440 3.70 16.95 -8.03
N LEU A 441 2.45 17.09 -7.60
CA LEU A 441 2.11 17.80 -6.36
C LEU A 441 2.94 17.32 -5.14
N ASP A 442 3.16 16.01 -4.99
CA ASP A 442 3.90 15.49 -3.83
C ASP A 442 5.38 15.90 -3.78
N ASP A 443 5.97 16.26 -4.93
CA ASP A 443 7.36 16.71 -4.99
C ASP A 443 7.55 18.06 -4.26
N VAL A 444 6.46 18.81 -4.08
CA VAL A 444 6.43 20.09 -3.33
C VAL A 444 5.88 19.96 -1.91
N LEU A 445 5.17 18.87 -1.57
CA LEU A 445 4.52 18.72 -0.26
C LEU A 445 5.47 18.25 0.87
N GLY A 446 6.67 17.76 0.54
CA GLY A 446 7.61 17.23 1.54
C GLY A 446 7.18 15.90 2.16
N GLN A 447 7.79 15.53 3.30
CA GLN A 447 7.61 14.23 3.94
C GLN A 447 6.65 14.23 5.15
N GLY A 448 6.30 15.42 5.65
CA GLY A 448 5.46 15.63 6.82
C GLY A 448 4.01 15.99 6.47
N PHE A 449 3.35 16.61 7.44
CA PHE A 449 2.08 17.29 7.20
C PHE A 449 2.23 18.40 6.16
N SER A 450 1.15 18.76 5.48
CA SER A 450 1.15 19.90 4.58
C SER A 450 -0.10 20.73 4.78
N VAL A 451 0.07 22.06 4.84
CA VAL A 451 -1.06 23.00 4.88
C VAL A 451 -1.13 23.71 3.54
N LEU A 452 -2.22 23.49 2.81
CA LEU A 452 -2.48 24.11 1.53
C LEU A 452 -3.45 25.29 1.73
N GLY A 453 -3.05 26.47 1.28
CA GLY A 453 -3.92 27.65 1.21
C GLY A 453 -4.37 27.92 -0.21
N TYR A 454 -5.68 28.04 -0.44
CA TYR A 454 -6.21 28.34 -1.76
C TYR A 454 -6.22 29.85 -2.01
N GLY A 455 -5.29 30.33 -2.85
CA GLY A 455 -5.09 31.75 -3.15
C GLY A 455 -4.61 32.57 -1.94
N VAL A 456 -4.08 31.94 -0.90
CA VAL A 456 -3.57 32.59 0.31
C VAL A 456 -2.34 31.87 0.83
N ASP A 457 -1.34 32.61 1.31
CA ASP A 457 -0.22 32.04 2.06
C ASP A 457 -0.74 31.50 3.40
N PRO A 458 -0.68 30.16 3.62
CA PRO A 458 -1.20 29.54 4.84
C PRO A 458 -0.60 30.12 6.12
N ARG A 459 0.66 30.53 6.08
CA ARG A 459 1.39 31.07 7.25
C ARG A 459 0.80 32.40 7.73
N LYS A 460 0.22 33.19 6.81
CA LYS A 460 -0.46 34.47 7.11
C LYS A 460 -1.91 34.28 7.60
N ALA A 461 -2.44 33.08 7.42
CA ALA A 461 -3.81 32.74 7.82
C ALA A 461 -3.87 32.02 9.18
N LEU A 462 -2.73 31.87 9.86
CA LEU A 462 -2.56 31.22 11.16
C LEU A 462 -2.00 32.20 12.18
N SER A 463 -2.26 31.94 13.46
CA SER A 463 -1.59 32.64 14.56
C SER A 463 -0.10 32.27 14.61
N ALA A 464 0.72 33.10 15.22
CA ALA A 464 2.16 32.85 15.37
C ALA A 464 2.42 31.55 16.15
N ASP A 465 1.63 31.27 17.18
CA ASP A 465 1.75 30.08 18.01
C ASP A 465 1.41 28.80 17.23
N ASP A 466 0.34 28.82 16.42
CA ASP A 466 -0.06 27.68 15.62
C ASP A 466 0.91 27.43 14.46
N LEU A 467 1.44 28.50 13.88
CA LEU A 467 2.49 28.39 12.86
C LEU A 467 3.74 27.71 13.45
N ALA A 468 4.22 28.20 14.60
CA ALA A 468 5.37 27.60 15.29
C ALA A 468 5.13 26.15 15.67
N ALA A 469 3.94 25.83 16.18
CA ALA A 469 3.56 24.45 16.50
C ALA A 469 3.58 23.54 15.26
N LEU A 470 3.04 23.95 14.14
CA LEU A 470 3.07 23.18 12.88
C LEU A 470 4.51 23.02 12.35
N GLN A 471 5.36 24.00 12.52
CA GLN A 471 6.77 23.89 12.13
C GLN A 471 7.50 22.81 12.95
N THR A 472 7.15 22.59 14.22
CA THR A 472 7.72 21.48 15.02
C THR A 472 7.36 20.09 14.47
N LEU A 473 6.26 19.98 13.72
CA LEU A 473 5.87 18.75 13.02
C LEU A 473 6.56 18.60 11.65
N GLY A 474 7.47 19.52 11.26
CA GLY A 474 8.07 19.53 9.92
C GLY A 474 7.03 19.80 8.82
N THR A 475 6.01 20.60 9.11
CA THR A 475 4.91 20.89 8.19
C THR A 475 5.39 21.74 7.01
N ARG A 476 4.95 21.38 5.80
CA ARG A 476 5.13 22.15 4.58
C ARG A 476 3.93 23.05 4.33
N PHE A 477 4.15 24.32 4.01
CA PHE A 477 3.12 25.29 3.69
C PHE A 477 3.11 25.55 2.18
N VAL A 478 1.95 25.45 1.55
CA VAL A 478 1.83 25.59 0.10
C VAL A 478 0.68 26.52 -0.27
N THR A 479 0.98 27.58 -1.00
CA THR A 479 -0.07 28.38 -1.63
C THR A 479 -0.41 27.79 -2.99
N VAL A 480 -1.70 27.50 -3.21
CA VAL A 480 -2.22 26.99 -4.48
C VAL A 480 -2.97 28.10 -5.20
N TYR A 481 -2.47 28.53 -6.35
CA TYR A 481 -3.16 29.46 -7.23
C TYR A 481 -3.87 28.72 -8.38
N PRO A 482 -5.09 29.13 -8.77
CA PRO A 482 -5.68 28.65 -10.02
C PRO A 482 -4.85 29.13 -11.22
N SER A 483 -5.03 28.48 -12.37
CA SER A 483 -4.33 28.87 -13.61
C SER A 483 -4.52 30.35 -13.92
N GLY A 484 -3.41 31.06 -14.12
CA GLY A 484 -3.39 32.50 -14.35
C GLY A 484 -3.82 33.37 -13.15
N GLY A 485 -4.08 32.79 -11.99
CA GLY A 485 -4.54 33.47 -10.78
C GLY A 485 -3.43 33.97 -9.86
N ARG A 486 -2.16 33.73 -10.21
CA ARG A 486 -1.05 34.23 -9.43
C ARG A 486 -0.92 35.75 -9.57
N PRO A 487 -0.88 36.53 -8.47
CA PRO A 487 -0.72 37.97 -8.54
C PRO A 487 0.57 38.36 -9.26
N GLN A 488 0.48 39.32 -10.20
CA GLN A 488 1.68 39.95 -10.80
C GLN A 488 2.43 40.70 -9.70
N GLY A 489 3.72 40.45 -9.53
CA GLY A 489 4.51 41.04 -8.44
C GLY A 489 4.31 40.37 -7.09
N ALA A 490 3.58 39.26 -7.00
CA ALA A 490 3.76 38.35 -5.90
C ALA A 490 5.26 38.01 -5.84
N PRO A 491 5.88 38.01 -4.65
CA PRO A 491 7.32 37.86 -4.53
C PRO A 491 7.78 36.52 -5.11
N GLY A 492 7.95 36.53 -6.43
CA GLY A 492 8.65 35.54 -7.21
C GLY A 492 10.13 35.86 -7.30
N ASP A 493 10.63 36.77 -6.48
CA ASP A 493 12.03 37.15 -6.42
C ASP A 493 12.88 36.20 -5.59
N GLY A 494 12.52 34.91 -5.59
CA GLY A 494 13.34 33.84 -5.05
C GLY A 494 13.54 33.86 -3.52
N ARG A 495 12.90 34.75 -2.79
CA ARG A 495 13.19 35.05 -1.37
C ARG A 495 12.14 34.59 -0.36
N ILE A 496 11.03 33.98 -0.80
CA ILE A 496 10.13 33.28 0.10
C ILE A 496 10.35 31.77 -0.06
N THR A 497 11.60 31.37 -0.10
CA THR A 497 12.03 30.00 0.16
C THR A 497 12.54 29.94 1.58
N GLY A 498 11.64 29.96 2.55
CA GLY A 498 11.92 29.23 3.77
C GLY A 498 11.86 27.74 3.39
N ASP A 499 12.67 26.90 3.97
CA ASP A 499 12.69 25.44 3.73
C ASP A 499 11.31 24.80 3.93
N ASP A 500 10.33 25.52 4.51
CA ASP A 500 9.00 25.08 4.86
C ASP A 500 7.88 25.58 3.93
N TYR A 501 8.14 26.49 2.96
CA TYR A 501 7.11 27.12 2.13
C TYR A 501 7.40 27.05 0.63
N THR A 502 6.33 26.95 -0.16
CA THR A 502 6.33 27.15 -1.61
C THR A 502 4.99 27.64 -2.12
N ASP A 503 4.92 28.20 -3.32
CA ASP A 503 3.69 28.42 -4.04
C ASP A 503 3.68 27.67 -5.37
N ILE A 504 2.50 27.28 -5.81
CA ILE A 504 2.27 26.52 -7.04
C ILE A 504 1.07 27.06 -7.80
N GLU A 505 1.06 26.83 -9.10
CA GLU A 505 -0.08 27.06 -9.97
C GLU A 505 -0.70 25.74 -10.42
N ASP A 506 -2.00 25.61 -10.22
CA ASP A 506 -2.81 24.49 -10.70
C ASP A 506 -3.20 24.72 -12.17
N HIS A 507 -2.24 24.54 -13.09
CA HIS A 507 -2.46 24.78 -14.52
C HIS A 507 -3.43 23.76 -15.14
N THR A 508 -3.60 22.58 -14.53
CA THR A 508 -4.55 21.56 -14.97
C THR A 508 -5.98 21.78 -14.49
N GLY A 509 -6.17 22.64 -13.49
CA GLY A 509 -7.44 22.91 -12.84
C GLY A 509 -7.97 21.76 -11.98
N VAL A 510 -7.17 20.73 -11.73
CA VAL A 510 -7.57 19.56 -10.91
C VAL A 510 -7.74 19.95 -9.45
N LEU A 511 -6.77 20.67 -8.87
CA LEU A 511 -6.85 21.14 -7.49
C LEU A 511 -7.95 22.17 -7.30
N THR A 512 -8.14 23.08 -8.25
CA THR A 512 -9.22 24.07 -8.22
C THR A 512 -10.60 23.43 -8.13
N ARG A 513 -10.85 22.40 -8.97
CA ARG A 513 -12.10 21.63 -8.90
C ARG A 513 -12.22 20.85 -7.60
N TRP A 514 -11.10 20.33 -7.11
CA TRP A 514 -11.07 19.54 -5.87
C TRP A 514 -11.33 20.43 -4.64
N PHE A 515 -10.69 21.62 -4.55
CA PHE A 515 -11.01 22.62 -3.52
C PHE A 515 -12.49 23.02 -3.56
N GLY A 516 -13.06 23.20 -4.76
CA GLY A 516 -14.50 23.46 -4.91
C GLY A 516 -15.38 22.35 -4.33
N LYS A 517 -15.04 21.08 -4.59
CA LYS A 517 -15.72 19.91 -3.98
C LYS A 517 -15.53 19.86 -2.46
N ALA A 518 -14.39 20.32 -1.96
CA ALA A 518 -14.09 20.42 -0.53
C ALA A 518 -14.88 21.56 0.16
N GLY A 519 -15.53 22.42 -0.59
CA GLY A 519 -16.14 23.65 -0.05
C GLY A 519 -15.11 24.68 0.39
N VAL A 520 -13.85 24.52 -0.01
CA VAL A 520 -12.76 25.46 0.31
C VAL A 520 -12.76 26.58 -0.74
N ARG A 521 -13.08 27.78 -0.30
CA ARG A 521 -13.04 29.00 -1.12
C ARG A 521 -11.69 29.70 -0.99
N THR A 522 -11.43 30.69 -1.82
CA THR A 522 -10.24 31.56 -1.71
C THR A 522 -10.06 32.07 -0.27
N GLY A 523 -8.86 31.95 0.26
CA GLY A 523 -8.52 32.24 1.65
C GLY A 523 -8.70 31.06 2.62
N GLY A 524 -9.31 29.96 2.17
CA GLY A 524 -9.46 28.74 3.00
C GLY A 524 -8.23 27.88 3.01
N LEU A 525 -8.14 27.01 4.03
CA LEU A 525 -7.04 26.09 4.29
C LEU A 525 -7.47 24.63 4.21
N LEU A 526 -6.53 23.76 3.86
CA LEU A 526 -6.68 22.33 3.87
C LEU A 526 -5.40 21.71 4.44
N VAL A 527 -5.55 20.78 5.39
CA VAL A 527 -4.43 20.04 5.97
C VAL A 527 -4.40 18.64 5.40
N LEU A 528 -3.24 18.27 4.83
CA LEU A 528 -2.92 16.92 4.41
C LEU A 528 -2.05 16.23 5.46
N ARG A 529 -2.34 14.98 5.71
CA ARG A 529 -1.51 14.06 6.48
C ARG A 529 -0.26 13.67 5.66
N PRO A 530 0.80 13.13 6.30
CA PRO A 530 1.98 12.66 5.57
C PRO A 530 1.70 11.56 4.53
N ASP A 531 0.63 10.76 4.71
CA ASP A 531 0.12 9.76 3.76
C ASP A 531 -0.88 10.35 2.73
N ARG A 532 -0.93 11.67 2.59
CA ARG A 532 -1.73 12.43 1.62
C ARG A 532 -3.24 12.36 1.79
N TYR A 533 -3.73 11.73 2.84
CA TYR A 533 -5.14 11.80 3.18
C TYR A 533 -5.48 13.15 3.81
N VAL A 534 -6.65 13.67 3.47
CA VAL A 534 -7.12 14.93 4.03
C VAL A 534 -7.44 14.77 5.51
N PHE A 535 -6.73 15.49 6.36
CA PHE A 535 -7.06 15.62 7.77
C PHE A 535 -8.33 16.44 7.96
N GLY A 536 -8.38 17.64 7.37
CA GLY A 536 -9.51 18.54 7.48
C GLY A 536 -9.36 19.80 6.67
N THR A 537 -10.45 20.59 6.64
CA THR A 537 -10.56 21.86 5.92
C THR A 537 -11.00 22.97 6.85
N ALA A 538 -10.60 24.20 6.56
CA ALA A 538 -11.04 25.40 7.26
C ALA A 538 -11.40 26.52 6.27
N ALA A 539 -12.45 27.27 6.59
CA ALA A 539 -12.73 28.54 5.89
C ALA A 539 -11.69 29.61 6.28
N ALA A 540 -11.65 30.70 5.53
CA ALA A 540 -10.83 31.86 5.87
C ALA A 540 -11.08 32.32 7.31
N GLY A 541 -9.99 32.52 8.08
CA GLY A 541 -10.04 32.94 9.49
C GLY A 541 -10.38 31.83 10.48
N ALA A 542 -10.49 30.55 10.04
CA ALA A 542 -10.77 29.42 10.92
C ALA A 542 -9.58 28.44 11.03
N GLY A 543 -8.38 28.83 10.58
CA GLY A 543 -7.18 27.99 10.56
C GLY A 543 -6.78 27.48 11.94
N ASP A 544 -6.79 28.35 12.97
CA ASP A 544 -6.38 28.01 14.32
C ASP A 544 -7.24 26.90 14.94
N LYS A 545 -8.55 26.84 14.62
CA LYS A 545 -9.42 25.74 15.07
C LYS A 545 -9.03 24.41 14.43
N LEU A 546 -8.63 24.43 13.16
CA LEU A 546 -8.18 23.24 12.44
C LEU A 546 -6.87 22.72 13.02
N VAL A 547 -5.94 23.62 13.35
CA VAL A 547 -4.66 23.28 14.01
C VAL A 547 -4.89 22.73 15.40
N ALA A 548 -5.76 23.37 16.20
CA ALA A 548 -6.13 22.88 17.52
C ALA A 548 -6.69 21.43 17.49
N GLU A 549 -7.57 21.14 16.52
CA GLU A 549 -8.10 19.79 16.31
C GLU A 549 -6.99 18.81 15.92
N LEU A 550 -6.05 19.20 15.05
CA LEU A 550 -4.91 18.37 14.64
C LEU A 550 -4.09 17.95 15.86
N PHE A 551 -3.63 18.91 16.67
CA PHE A 551 -2.82 18.61 17.85
C PHE A 551 -3.59 17.82 18.90
N GLY A 552 -4.88 18.08 19.08
CA GLY A 552 -5.75 17.28 19.93
C GLY A 552 -5.85 15.82 19.48
N ARG A 553 -5.91 15.57 18.15
CA ARG A 553 -5.95 14.22 17.59
C ARG A 553 -4.60 13.50 17.63
N LEU A 554 -3.51 14.23 17.53
CA LEU A 554 -2.16 13.69 17.67
C LEU A 554 -1.81 13.42 19.14
N ALA A 555 -2.54 14.01 20.10
CA ALA A 555 -2.17 14.07 21.51
C ALA A 555 -0.72 14.59 21.68
N ALA A 556 -0.30 15.51 20.79
CA ALA A 556 1.04 16.09 20.77
C ALA A 556 1.05 17.46 21.48
N PRO A 557 2.14 17.82 22.19
CA PRO A 557 2.25 19.15 22.79
C PRO A 557 2.33 20.24 21.70
N ARG A 558 1.60 21.34 21.88
CA ARG A 558 1.61 22.50 20.98
C ARG A 558 2.84 23.41 21.19
N THR A 559 3.60 23.21 22.25
CA THR A 559 4.85 23.93 22.54
C THR A 559 6.01 22.95 22.49
N GLY A 560 7.17 23.37 22.00
CA GLY A 560 8.37 22.52 21.84
C GLY A 560 8.99 21.98 23.14
N ALA A 561 8.21 21.73 24.16
CA ALA A 561 8.63 21.00 25.34
C ALA A 561 8.80 19.51 25.03
N PRO A 562 9.82 18.82 25.57
CA PRO A 562 9.96 17.38 25.40
C PRO A 562 8.70 16.67 25.91
N ALA A 563 8.32 15.59 25.22
CA ALA A 563 7.15 14.79 25.56
C ALA A 563 7.14 14.44 27.05
N PRO A 564 5.98 14.52 27.74
CA PRO A 564 5.89 14.08 29.13
C PRO A 564 6.26 12.60 29.20
N ASP A 565 7.04 12.26 30.22
CA ASP A 565 7.43 10.89 30.54
C ASP A 565 6.17 10.04 30.76
N THR A 566 5.86 9.16 29.80
CA THR A 566 4.67 8.31 29.83
C THR A 566 4.83 7.06 30.70
N SER A 567 5.72 7.08 31.70
CA SER A 567 5.92 5.98 32.64
C SER A 567 4.77 5.73 33.62
N ALA A 568 3.69 6.54 33.58
CA ALA A 568 2.57 6.50 34.54
C ALA A 568 1.22 6.11 33.92
N ILE A 569 1.16 5.15 32.98
CA ILE A 569 -0.12 4.59 32.55
C ILE A 569 -0.17 3.12 32.96
N GLY A 570 -0.89 2.87 34.07
CA GLY A 570 -1.28 1.54 34.53
C GLY A 570 -2.16 0.82 33.50
N PRO A 571 -2.34 -0.52 33.62
CA PRO A 571 -3.07 -1.31 32.63
C PRO A 571 -4.52 -0.80 32.52
N SER A 572 -4.93 -0.38 31.35
CA SER A 572 -6.31 -0.02 31.06
C SER A 572 -7.19 -1.25 31.17
N ALA A 573 -8.29 -1.12 31.92
CA ALA A 573 -9.32 -2.13 32.05
C ALA A 573 -9.80 -2.64 30.68
N SER A 574 -10.00 -3.95 30.60
CA SER A 574 -10.62 -4.63 29.46
C SER A 574 -11.98 -4.00 29.15
N PRO A 575 -12.32 -3.78 27.87
CA PRO A 575 -13.69 -3.42 27.52
C PRO A 575 -14.61 -4.61 27.78
N GLU A 576 -15.69 -4.36 28.50
CA GLU A 576 -16.80 -5.26 28.69
C GLU A 576 -17.35 -5.75 27.33
N SER A 577 -17.72 -7.00 27.30
CA SER A 577 -18.28 -7.70 26.17
C SER A 577 -19.56 -7.03 25.66
N ASP A 578 -19.58 -6.46 24.47
CA ASP A 578 -20.77 -6.14 23.69
C ASP A 578 -21.49 -7.45 23.30
N ARG A 579 -22.35 -7.93 24.19
CA ARG A 579 -23.28 -9.05 23.96
C ARG A 579 -24.73 -8.58 23.75
N ASP A 580 -24.94 -7.37 23.30
CA ASP A 580 -26.30 -6.86 23.04
C ASP A 580 -26.37 -6.07 21.75
N LEU A 581 -26.28 -6.76 20.59
CA LEU A 581 -26.69 -6.23 19.26
C LEU A 581 -26.94 -7.36 18.24
N GLU A 582 -27.61 -8.43 18.66
CA GLU A 582 -28.11 -9.49 17.78
C GLU A 582 -29.64 -9.63 17.79
N GLU A 583 -30.37 -8.57 18.17
CA GLU A 583 -31.83 -8.52 17.96
C GLU A 583 -32.23 -7.14 17.42
N ALA A 584 -31.99 -6.92 16.13
CA ALA A 584 -32.78 -6.03 15.26
C ALA A 584 -32.16 -5.96 13.86
N ARG A 585 -32.54 -6.95 13.03
CA ARG A 585 -32.53 -6.96 11.54
C ARG A 585 -31.39 -6.26 10.79
#